data_b970550d28ee139a7e938e0894769ae7
#
_entry.id   b970550d28ee139a7e938e0894769ae7
#
_cell.length_a   1.000
_cell.length_b   1.000
_cell.length_c   1.000
_cell.angle_alpha   90.00
_cell.angle_beta   90.00
_cell.angle_gamma   90.00
#
_symmetry.space_group_name_H-M   'P 1'
#
loop_
_entity.id
_entity.type
_entity.pdbx_description
1 polymer ?
#
loop_
_entity_poly.entity_id
_entity_poly.type
_entity_poly.pdbx_seq_one_letter_code
_entity_poly.pdbx_strand_id
1 'polypeptide(L)'
;FFPEERPVYKPAEEGEDHALVTLSRSPRFNTAVTTITYHGRTARGISRTAVNPQLTEYEAERLRQKAVKLSFFKAAREITGITPSWGALTGIRPGKLASRMLEEGMTERQVERVLRDTYFVSLERRRLCIETAEASRRAKAELKPEDISLYVGIPFCPTRCAYCSFVSQSVERTLGLVEPYLEVLHREITDAARMVQETGLHIKSFYMGGGTPTTLSTEQMDRLLTHLNRSFDLSGCAEYCIEAGRPDTIDREKLQVLLDHGVDRISVNPQSLEDHVLTAIGRRHTAQQTVDAFHLA
;
A
#
# COMPACT_ATOMS: atom_id res chain seq x y z
N PHE A 1 -6.78 0.88 20.61
CA PHE A 1 -7.60 0.64 21.81
C PHE A 1 -6.81 0.85 23.10
N PHE A 2 -5.57 0.38 23.18
CA PHE A 2 -4.74 0.40 24.39
C PHE A 2 -3.33 0.90 24.04
N PRO A 3 -3.15 2.19 23.73
CA PRO A 3 -1.87 2.71 23.18
C PRO A 3 -0.73 2.69 24.21
N GLU A 4 -1.06 2.73 25.50
CA GLU A 4 -0.07 2.72 26.59
C GLU A 4 0.37 1.29 26.98
N GLU A 5 -0.35 0.26 26.50
CA GLU A 5 -0.14 -1.11 26.90
C GLU A 5 0.76 -1.86 25.93
N ARG A 6 1.69 -2.66 26.47
CA ARG A 6 2.47 -3.62 25.71
C ARG A 6 1.99 -5.03 26.03
N PRO A 7 1.45 -5.77 25.06
CA PRO A 7 0.93 -7.11 25.33
C PRO A 7 2.07 -8.09 25.72
N VAL A 8 1.84 -8.81 26.79
CA VAL A 8 2.70 -9.91 27.26
C VAL A 8 1.89 -11.20 27.22
N TYR A 9 2.42 -12.23 26.57
CA TYR A 9 1.77 -13.53 26.46
C TYR A 9 2.16 -14.41 27.66
N LYS A 10 1.41 -14.30 28.74
CA LYS A 10 1.54 -15.10 29.97
C LYS A 10 0.15 -15.43 30.54
N PRO A 11 0.02 -16.41 31.44
CA PRO A 11 -1.19 -16.56 32.25
C PRO A 11 -1.47 -15.26 33.02
N ALA A 12 -2.72 -14.83 33.04
CA ALA A 12 -3.14 -13.64 33.81
C ALA A 12 -3.16 -13.98 35.30
N GLU A 13 -2.67 -13.06 36.12
CA GLU A 13 -2.76 -13.14 37.58
C GLU A 13 -4.04 -12.43 38.05
N GLU A 14 -4.49 -12.73 39.27
CA GLU A 14 -5.69 -12.13 39.85
C GLU A 14 -5.50 -10.61 39.99
N GLY A 15 -6.44 -9.83 39.44
CA GLY A 15 -6.39 -8.37 39.47
C GLY A 15 -5.62 -7.69 38.35
N GLU A 16 -4.92 -8.44 37.49
CA GLU A 16 -4.22 -7.88 36.32
C GLU A 16 -5.18 -7.56 35.17
N ASP A 17 -4.85 -6.51 34.42
CA ASP A 17 -5.49 -6.21 33.14
C ASP A 17 -5.09 -7.27 32.12
N HIS A 18 -6.08 -7.90 31.49
CA HIS A 18 -5.82 -9.02 30.59
C HIS A 18 -6.88 -9.18 29.50
N ALA A 19 -6.52 -9.90 28.46
CA ALA A 19 -7.44 -10.35 27.42
C ALA A 19 -7.35 -11.87 27.26
N LEU A 20 -8.45 -12.58 27.50
CA LEU A 20 -8.59 -14.02 27.26
C LEU A 20 -9.36 -14.26 25.96
N VAL A 21 -8.74 -14.98 25.04
CA VAL A 21 -9.37 -15.35 23.76
C VAL A 21 -9.51 -16.87 23.67
N THR A 22 -10.73 -17.33 23.47
CA THR A 22 -11.05 -18.75 23.22
C THR A 22 -11.62 -18.94 21.86
N LEU A 23 -11.16 -19.99 21.16
CA LEU A 23 -11.67 -20.42 19.86
C LEU A 23 -12.25 -21.84 19.97
N SER A 24 -13.56 -21.94 19.90
CA SER A 24 -14.27 -23.22 19.86
C SER A 24 -14.59 -23.61 18.41
N ARG A 25 -14.38 -24.88 18.09
CA ARG A 25 -14.65 -25.45 16.77
C ARG A 25 -15.80 -26.43 16.86
N SER A 26 -16.77 -26.28 15.97
CA SER A 26 -17.87 -27.23 15.78
C SER A 26 -17.97 -27.60 14.29
N PRO A 27 -18.73 -28.63 13.92
CA PRO A 27 -18.93 -28.96 12.50
C PRO A 27 -19.56 -27.86 11.65
N ARG A 28 -20.26 -26.92 12.27
CA ARG A 28 -20.96 -25.84 11.55
C ARG A 28 -20.30 -24.48 11.69
N PHE A 29 -19.61 -24.21 12.82
CA PHE A 29 -19.10 -22.88 13.11
C PHE A 29 -17.77 -22.93 13.88
N ASN A 30 -16.89 -21.99 13.56
CA ASN A 30 -15.83 -21.55 14.44
C ASN A 30 -16.38 -20.38 15.27
N THR A 31 -16.33 -20.45 16.58
CA THR A 31 -16.79 -19.39 17.48
C THR A 31 -15.62 -18.90 18.32
N ALA A 32 -15.28 -17.62 18.15
CA ALA A 32 -14.29 -16.95 18.98
C ALA A 32 -15.01 -16.11 20.04
N VAL A 33 -14.53 -16.19 21.27
CA VAL A 33 -14.99 -15.39 22.41
C VAL A 33 -13.76 -14.71 22.99
N THR A 34 -13.82 -13.40 23.11
CA THR A 34 -12.79 -12.60 23.80
C THR A 34 -13.41 -11.95 25.03
N THR A 35 -12.78 -12.14 26.20
CA THR A 35 -13.11 -11.41 27.42
C THR A 35 -11.92 -10.51 27.73
N ILE A 36 -12.15 -9.21 27.88
CA ILE A 36 -11.14 -8.21 28.27
C ILE A 36 -11.50 -7.68 29.65
N THR A 37 -10.56 -7.76 30.58
CA THR A 37 -10.61 -7.06 31.86
C THR A 37 -9.61 -5.93 31.82
N TYR A 38 -10.06 -4.70 32.07
CA TYR A 38 -9.24 -3.49 31.98
C TYR A 38 -9.71 -2.47 33.02
N HIS A 39 -8.82 -2.04 33.91
CA HIS A 39 -9.12 -1.15 35.03
C HIS A 39 -10.34 -1.59 35.84
N GLY A 40 -10.42 -2.86 36.19
CA GLY A 40 -11.51 -3.45 36.97
C GLY A 40 -12.85 -3.61 36.24
N ARG A 41 -12.93 -3.25 34.97
CA ARG A 41 -14.11 -3.44 34.11
C ARG A 41 -13.92 -4.66 33.23
N THR A 42 -15.00 -5.36 32.90
CA THR A 42 -14.95 -6.53 32.01
C THR A 42 -15.94 -6.36 30.85
N ALA A 43 -15.47 -6.65 29.63
CA ALA A 43 -16.28 -6.67 28.44
C ALA A 43 -16.08 -7.97 27.65
N ARG A 44 -17.10 -8.39 26.88
CA ARG A 44 -17.09 -9.66 26.15
C ARG A 44 -17.49 -9.46 24.71
N GLY A 45 -16.63 -9.90 23.76
CA GLY A 45 -16.91 -9.92 22.34
C GLY A 45 -17.03 -11.34 21.81
N ILE A 46 -18.04 -11.56 20.95
CA ILE A 46 -18.26 -12.86 20.30
C ILE A 46 -18.29 -12.67 18.80
N SER A 47 -17.62 -13.59 18.07
CA SER A 47 -17.69 -13.67 16.62
C SER A 47 -17.77 -15.12 16.16
N ARG A 48 -18.52 -15.35 15.08
CA ARG A 48 -18.67 -16.67 14.47
C ARG A 48 -18.38 -16.60 12.99
N THR A 49 -17.76 -17.64 12.46
CA THR A 49 -17.60 -17.88 11.02
C THR A 49 -18.09 -19.29 10.69
N ALA A 50 -18.84 -19.42 9.59
CA ALA A 50 -19.30 -20.73 9.13
C ALA A 50 -18.10 -21.60 8.70
N VAL A 51 -18.18 -22.88 8.97
CA VAL A 51 -17.25 -23.88 8.44
C VAL A 51 -17.72 -24.26 7.03
N ASN A 52 -16.81 -24.15 6.07
CA ASN A 52 -17.04 -24.67 4.72
C ASN A 52 -15.98 -25.75 4.43
N PRO A 53 -16.39 -27.02 4.27
CA PRO A 53 -15.47 -28.12 4.00
C PRO A 53 -14.74 -28.05 2.66
N GLN A 54 -15.19 -27.18 1.73
CA GLN A 54 -14.59 -27.01 0.42
C GLN A 54 -13.38 -26.03 0.44
N LEU A 55 -13.18 -25.33 1.55
CA LEU A 55 -12.06 -24.39 1.67
C LEU A 55 -10.75 -25.14 1.92
N THR A 56 -9.69 -24.58 1.37
CA THR A 56 -8.33 -24.99 1.75
C THR A 56 -8.07 -24.70 3.22
N GLU A 57 -7.10 -25.39 3.82
CA GLU A 57 -6.73 -25.11 5.22
C GLU A 57 -6.29 -23.67 5.44
N TYR A 58 -5.62 -23.07 4.46
CA TYR A 58 -5.24 -21.65 4.50
C TYR A 58 -6.47 -20.72 4.58
N GLU A 59 -7.48 -20.96 3.77
CA GLU A 59 -8.72 -20.17 3.79
C GLU A 59 -9.52 -20.39 5.08
N ALA A 60 -9.59 -21.64 5.54
CA ALA A 60 -10.22 -21.97 6.81
C ALA A 60 -9.52 -21.27 7.98
N GLU A 61 -8.18 -21.25 7.99
CA GLU A 61 -7.40 -20.51 9.01
C GLU A 61 -7.66 -19.00 8.96
N ARG A 62 -7.75 -18.41 7.78
CA ARG A 62 -8.13 -16.99 7.62
C ARG A 62 -9.51 -16.68 8.22
N LEU A 63 -10.48 -17.58 8.09
CA LEU A 63 -11.78 -17.42 8.72
C LEU A 63 -11.72 -17.53 10.25
N ARG A 64 -10.90 -18.44 10.79
CA ARG A 64 -10.64 -18.54 12.24
C ARG A 64 -10.01 -17.26 12.79
N GLN A 65 -8.97 -16.77 12.13
CA GLN A 65 -8.33 -15.50 12.50
C GLN A 65 -9.29 -14.31 12.40
N LYS A 66 -10.17 -14.27 11.39
CA LYS A 66 -11.22 -13.27 11.28
C LYS A 66 -12.16 -13.33 12.49
N ALA A 67 -12.58 -14.51 12.91
CA ALA A 67 -13.45 -14.67 14.08
C ALA A 67 -12.77 -14.14 15.36
N VAL A 68 -11.49 -14.52 15.57
CA VAL A 68 -10.68 -14.03 16.71
C VAL A 68 -10.55 -12.52 16.71
N LYS A 69 -10.13 -11.93 15.58
CA LYS A 69 -9.95 -10.46 15.46
C LYS A 69 -11.25 -9.70 15.73
N LEU A 70 -12.37 -10.17 15.18
CA LEU A 70 -13.68 -9.54 15.37
C LEU A 70 -14.20 -9.71 16.82
N SER A 71 -13.94 -10.82 17.48
CA SER A 71 -14.32 -11.00 18.89
C SER A 71 -13.56 -10.04 19.80
N PHE A 72 -12.23 -9.92 19.57
CA PHE A 72 -11.39 -8.95 20.29
C PHE A 72 -11.83 -7.51 20.04
N PHE A 73 -12.06 -7.14 18.80
CA PHE A 73 -12.51 -5.79 18.42
C PHE A 73 -13.81 -5.42 19.16
N LYS A 74 -14.79 -6.33 19.22
CA LYS A 74 -16.07 -6.09 19.88
C LYS A 74 -15.88 -5.87 21.37
N ALA A 75 -15.09 -6.71 22.06
CA ALA A 75 -14.79 -6.55 23.47
C ALA A 75 -14.02 -5.25 23.76
N ALA A 76 -13.00 -4.94 22.96
CA ALA A 76 -12.21 -3.72 23.11
C ALA A 76 -13.03 -2.45 22.86
N ARG A 77 -13.89 -2.46 21.85
CA ARG A 77 -14.83 -1.36 21.59
C ARG A 77 -15.79 -1.12 22.76
N GLU A 78 -16.32 -2.20 23.33
CA GLU A 78 -17.27 -2.11 24.45
C GLU A 78 -16.60 -1.53 25.70
N ILE A 79 -15.39 -1.99 26.02
CA ILE A 79 -14.71 -1.57 27.24
C ILE A 79 -14.12 -0.15 27.17
N THR A 80 -13.65 0.27 25.99
CA THR A 80 -13.02 1.59 25.76
C THR A 80 -14.00 2.65 25.28
N GLY A 81 -15.14 2.26 24.67
CA GLY A 81 -16.04 3.17 23.97
C GLY A 81 -15.49 3.70 22.64
N ILE A 82 -14.28 3.32 22.24
CA ILE A 82 -13.60 3.80 21.03
C ILE A 82 -14.01 2.95 19.84
N THR A 83 -14.31 3.59 18.71
CA THR A 83 -14.46 2.92 17.42
C THR A 83 -13.54 3.61 16.39
N PRO A 84 -12.43 2.97 15.98
CA PRO A 84 -11.56 3.51 14.95
C PRO A 84 -12.33 3.72 13.64
N SER A 85 -11.92 4.70 12.82
CA SER A 85 -12.64 5.04 11.58
C SER A 85 -12.71 3.88 10.57
N TRP A 86 -11.67 3.04 10.53
CA TRP A 86 -11.65 1.80 9.74
C TRP A 86 -12.26 0.59 10.46
N GLY A 87 -12.81 0.78 11.65
CA GLY A 87 -13.45 -0.28 12.44
C GLY A 87 -12.50 -1.46 12.71
N ALA A 88 -13.01 -2.66 12.50
CA ALA A 88 -12.27 -3.91 12.67
C ALA A 88 -11.44 -4.31 11.43
N LEU A 89 -11.36 -3.49 10.40
CA LEU A 89 -10.47 -3.76 9.26
C LEU A 89 -9.02 -3.57 9.70
N THR A 90 -8.29 -4.68 9.72
CA THR A 90 -6.86 -4.71 9.97
C THR A 90 -6.15 -5.00 8.66
N GLY A 91 -5.19 -4.16 8.28
CA GLY A 91 -4.41 -4.32 7.05
C GLY A 91 -4.48 -3.11 6.15
N ILE A 92 -3.64 -3.15 5.16
CA ILE A 92 -3.30 -2.05 4.29
C ILE A 92 -4.03 -2.21 2.96
N ARG A 93 -5.07 -2.22 2.64
CA ARG A 93 -5.77 -2.24 1.34
C ARG A 93 -7.25 -2.60 1.53
N PRO A 94 -8.01 -1.79 2.27
CA PRO A 94 -9.43 -2.06 2.51
C PRO A 94 -10.24 -2.11 1.21
N GLY A 95 -9.87 -1.33 0.19
CA GLY A 95 -10.50 -1.35 -1.14
C GLY A 95 -10.48 -2.73 -1.81
N LYS A 96 -9.44 -3.56 -1.59
CA LYS A 96 -9.42 -4.94 -2.13
C LYS A 96 -10.52 -5.82 -1.57
N LEU A 97 -10.96 -5.59 -0.33
CA LEU A 97 -12.08 -6.32 0.25
C LEU A 97 -13.39 -5.95 -0.46
N ALA A 98 -13.62 -4.67 -0.68
CA ALA A 98 -14.80 -4.18 -1.40
C ALA A 98 -14.78 -4.66 -2.87
N SER A 99 -13.65 -4.53 -3.59
CA SER A 99 -13.51 -5.00 -4.98
C SER A 99 -13.88 -6.47 -5.11
N ARG A 100 -13.35 -7.32 -4.21
CA ARG A 100 -13.66 -8.75 -4.23
C ARG A 100 -15.15 -9.03 -4.01
N MET A 101 -15.79 -8.37 -3.03
CA MET A 101 -17.22 -8.55 -2.78
C MET A 101 -18.07 -8.12 -3.99
N LEU A 102 -17.68 -7.04 -4.67
CA LEU A 102 -18.35 -6.58 -5.89
C LEU A 102 -18.10 -7.56 -7.07
N GLU A 103 -16.90 -8.10 -7.20
CA GLU A 103 -16.56 -9.14 -8.20
C GLU A 103 -17.31 -10.46 -7.96
N GLU A 104 -17.58 -10.80 -6.68
CA GLU A 104 -18.43 -11.92 -6.27
C GLU A 104 -19.94 -11.67 -6.49
N GLY A 105 -20.33 -10.52 -7.07
CA GLY A 105 -21.70 -10.18 -7.45
C GLY A 105 -22.50 -9.44 -6.38
N MET A 106 -21.90 -9.03 -5.27
CA MET A 106 -22.60 -8.19 -4.29
C MET A 106 -22.83 -6.77 -4.87
N THR A 107 -23.99 -6.20 -4.56
CA THR A 107 -24.26 -4.78 -4.85
C THR A 107 -23.50 -3.87 -3.88
N GLU A 108 -23.26 -2.62 -4.28
CA GLU A 108 -22.62 -1.60 -3.40
C GLU A 108 -23.34 -1.49 -2.05
N ARG A 109 -24.69 -1.54 -2.03
CA ARG A 109 -25.48 -1.51 -0.81
C ARG A 109 -25.22 -2.70 0.10
N GLN A 110 -24.98 -3.88 -0.47
CA GLN A 110 -24.63 -5.09 0.29
C GLN A 110 -23.20 -4.97 0.85
N VAL A 111 -22.26 -4.49 0.04
CA VAL A 111 -20.87 -4.22 0.47
C VAL A 111 -20.86 -3.18 1.60
N GLU A 112 -21.59 -2.08 1.44
CA GLU A 112 -21.73 -1.04 2.46
C GLU A 112 -22.28 -1.62 3.78
N ARG A 113 -23.30 -2.48 3.71
CA ARG A 113 -23.86 -3.16 4.88
C ARG A 113 -22.83 -4.06 5.57
N VAL A 114 -22.06 -4.84 4.82
CA VAL A 114 -21.00 -5.69 5.38
C VAL A 114 -19.92 -4.85 6.06
N LEU A 115 -19.46 -3.77 5.43
CA LEU A 115 -18.48 -2.87 6.01
C LEU A 115 -18.98 -2.21 7.31
N ARG A 116 -20.28 -1.84 7.35
CA ARG A 116 -20.91 -1.24 8.54
C ARG A 116 -21.11 -2.27 9.65
N ASP A 117 -21.83 -3.36 9.35
CA ASP A 117 -22.38 -4.25 10.37
C ASP A 117 -21.38 -5.33 10.83
N THR A 118 -20.48 -5.76 9.93
CA THR A 118 -19.44 -6.75 10.26
C THR A 118 -18.16 -6.11 10.72
N TYR A 119 -17.73 -5.05 10.03
CA TYR A 119 -16.43 -4.45 10.27
C TYR A 119 -16.48 -3.12 11.02
N PHE A 120 -17.66 -2.55 11.27
CA PHE A 120 -17.84 -1.30 12.04
C PHE A 120 -17.12 -0.10 11.42
N VAL A 121 -16.95 -0.08 10.12
CA VAL A 121 -16.28 1.01 9.40
C VAL A 121 -17.15 2.26 9.40
N SER A 122 -16.57 3.45 9.61
CA SER A 122 -17.29 4.73 9.59
C SER A 122 -17.92 5.00 8.22
N LEU A 123 -18.93 5.86 8.17
CA LEU A 123 -19.63 6.20 6.91
C LEU A 123 -18.67 6.76 5.87
N GLU A 124 -17.82 7.68 6.26
CA GLU A 124 -16.82 8.30 5.37
C GLU A 124 -15.88 7.26 4.76
N ARG A 125 -15.36 6.36 5.59
CA ARG A 125 -14.44 5.31 5.14
C ARG A 125 -15.11 4.21 4.32
N ARG A 126 -16.39 3.93 4.56
CA ARG A 126 -17.17 3.02 3.71
C ARG A 126 -17.33 3.58 2.31
N ARG A 127 -17.69 4.88 2.20
CA ARG A 127 -17.82 5.56 0.90
C ARG A 127 -16.48 5.54 0.15
N LEU A 128 -15.41 5.99 0.78
CA LEU A 128 -14.07 5.96 0.21
C LEU A 128 -13.66 4.56 -0.26
N CYS A 129 -13.98 3.53 0.53
CA CYS A 129 -13.65 2.14 0.21
C CYS A 129 -14.38 1.66 -1.05
N ILE A 130 -15.67 1.99 -1.18
CA ILE A 130 -16.49 1.61 -2.34
C ILE A 130 -16.07 2.42 -3.58
N GLU A 131 -15.89 3.73 -3.45
CA GLU A 131 -15.42 4.60 -4.55
C GLU A 131 -14.07 4.14 -5.11
N THR A 132 -13.13 3.80 -4.22
CA THR A 132 -11.82 3.25 -4.62
C THR A 132 -11.96 1.91 -5.34
N ALA A 133 -12.84 1.02 -4.85
CA ALA A 133 -13.09 -0.27 -5.48
C ALA A 133 -13.72 -0.11 -6.87
N GLU A 134 -14.70 0.77 -7.03
CA GLU A 134 -15.33 1.08 -8.31
C GLU A 134 -14.37 1.72 -9.30
N ALA A 135 -13.54 2.68 -8.86
CA ALA A 135 -12.51 3.27 -9.72
C ALA A 135 -11.53 2.20 -10.24
N SER A 136 -11.09 1.31 -9.35
CA SER A 136 -10.20 0.20 -9.70
C SER A 136 -10.85 -0.79 -10.69
N ARG A 137 -12.14 -1.08 -10.50
CA ARG A 137 -12.90 -1.97 -11.40
C ARG A 137 -13.10 -1.34 -12.78
N ARG A 138 -13.42 -0.03 -12.84
CA ARG A 138 -13.52 0.69 -14.13
C ARG A 138 -12.21 0.65 -14.89
N ALA A 139 -11.10 1.00 -14.25
CA ALA A 139 -9.79 0.95 -14.88
C ALA A 139 -9.46 -0.46 -15.41
N LYS A 140 -9.76 -1.51 -14.61
CA LYS A 140 -9.56 -2.90 -15.03
C LYS A 140 -10.43 -3.32 -16.21
N ALA A 141 -11.68 -2.82 -16.27
CA ALA A 141 -12.62 -3.13 -17.36
C ALA A 141 -12.22 -2.52 -18.71
N GLU A 142 -11.39 -1.48 -18.70
CA GLU A 142 -10.85 -0.82 -19.91
C GLU A 142 -9.64 -1.55 -20.50
N LEU A 143 -9.05 -2.49 -19.75
CA LEU A 143 -7.86 -3.22 -20.21
C LEU A 143 -8.22 -4.27 -21.27
N LYS A 144 -7.39 -4.35 -22.28
CA LYS A 144 -7.42 -5.36 -23.33
C LYS A 144 -6.39 -6.44 -23.04
N PRO A 145 -6.53 -7.63 -23.65
CA PRO A 145 -5.54 -8.72 -23.48
C PRO A 145 -4.11 -8.34 -23.88
N GLU A 146 -3.97 -7.41 -24.83
CA GLU A 146 -2.69 -6.92 -25.34
C GLU A 146 -2.08 -5.79 -24.52
N ASP A 147 -2.85 -5.24 -23.54
CA ASP A 147 -2.37 -4.14 -22.70
C ASP A 147 -1.42 -4.63 -21.61
N ILE A 148 -0.28 -3.98 -21.51
CA ILE A 148 0.73 -4.24 -20.47
C ILE A 148 1.06 -2.97 -19.68
N SER A 149 1.65 -3.17 -18.51
CA SER A 149 2.30 -2.11 -17.74
C SER A 149 3.82 -2.25 -17.87
N LEU A 150 4.51 -1.15 -18.16
CA LEU A 150 5.97 -1.11 -18.17
C LEU A 150 6.46 -0.54 -16.82
N TYR A 151 7.34 -1.29 -16.16
CA TYR A 151 7.99 -0.84 -14.93
C TYR A 151 9.48 -0.67 -15.15
N VAL A 152 10.00 0.52 -14.78
CA VAL A 152 11.45 0.80 -14.79
C VAL A 152 11.91 1.02 -13.35
N GLY A 153 12.87 0.21 -12.91
CA GLY A 153 13.43 0.28 -11.56
C GLY A 153 14.69 1.13 -11.51
N ILE A 154 14.77 2.13 -10.63
CA ILE A 154 15.99 2.88 -10.32
C ILE A 154 16.40 2.54 -8.88
N PRO A 155 17.36 1.65 -8.65
CA PRO A 155 17.68 1.11 -7.33
C PRO A 155 18.57 2.03 -6.49
N PHE A 156 18.56 3.34 -6.75
CA PHE A 156 19.39 4.32 -6.05
C PHE A 156 18.53 5.28 -5.23
N CYS A 157 19.03 5.63 -4.03
CA CYS A 157 18.44 6.61 -3.13
C CYS A 157 19.52 7.54 -2.58
N PRO A 158 19.22 8.79 -2.20
CA PRO A 158 20.17 9.64 -1.49
C PRO A 158 20.69 8.99 -0.20
N THR A 159 19.78 8.43 0.60
CA THR A 159 20.07 7.69 1.83
C THR A 159 19.17 6.47 1.95
N ARG A 160 19.55 5.49 2.79
CA ARG A 160 18.69 4.33 3.06
C ARG A 160 17.78 4.59 4.26
N CYS A 161 16.47 4.49 4.07
CA CYS A 161 15.49 4.60 5.16
C CYS A 161 15.50 3.35 6.04
N ALA A 162 15.34 3.51 7.36
CA ALA A 162 15.39 2.42 8.34
C ALA A 162 14.32 1.33 8.12
N TYR A 163 13.17 1.69 7.55
CA TYR A 163 12.04 0.79 7.28
C TYR A 163 12.04 0.17 5.87
N CYS A 164 13.00 0.57 5.00
CA CYS A 164 12.93 0.21 3.58
C CYS A 164 13.25 -1.26 3.34
N SER A 165 12.30 -1.99 2.74
CA SER A 165 12.44 -3.38 2.31
C SER A 165 12.78 -3.53 0.81
N PHE A 166 12.81 -2.44 0.06
CA PHE A 166 13.16 -2.49 -1.37
C PHE A 166 14.64 -2.73 -1.60
N VAL A 167 14.96 -3.31 -2.76
CA VAL A 167 16.31 -3.41 -3.25
C VAL A 167 16.77 -2.00 -3.66
N SER A 168 17.48 -1.31 -2.76
CA SER A 168 17.98 0.03 -2.99
C SER A 168 19.35 0.24 -2.38
N GLN A 169 20.16 1.06 -3.04
CA GLN A 169 21.51 1.42 -2.65
C GLN A 169 21.58 2.91 -2.34
N SER A 170 22.31 3.29 -1.27
CA SER A 170 22.61 4.70 -1.01
C SER A 170 23.71 5.18 -1.94
N VAL A 171 23.46 6.26 -2.70
CA VAL A 171 24.48 6.87 -3.58
C VAL A 171 25.70 7.37 -2.83
N GLU A 172 25.63 7.63 -1.54
CA GLU A 172 26.80 7.97 -0.73
C GLU A 172 27.92 6.93 -0.83
N ARG A 173 27.55 5.67 -1.08
CA ARG A 173 28.50 4.55 -1.19
C ARG A 173 28.62 3.99 -2.60
N THR A 174 27.64 4.25 -3.45
CA THR A 174 27.49 3.56 -4.74
C THR A 174 27.30 4.52 -5.92
N LEU A 175 27.66 5.81 -5.78
CA LEU A 175 27.52 6.80 -6.85
C LEU A 175 28.19 6.34 -8.15
N GLY A 176 29.36 5.71 -8.08
CA GLY A 176 30.07 5.18 -9.24
C GLY A 176 29.39 4.02 -9.94
N LEU A 177 28.31 3.44 -9.37
CA LEU A 177 27.53 2.37 -9.99
C LEU A 177 26.34 2.89 -10.83
N VAL A 178 26.02 4.19 -10.73
CA VAL A 178 24.85 4.76 -11.42
C VAL A 178 25.01 4.68 -12.93
N GLU A 179 26.14 5.16 -13.49
CA GLU A 179 26.39 5.11 -14.93
C GLU A 179 26.47 3.68 -15.47
N PRO A 180 27.28 2.75 -14.90
CA PRO A 180 27.25 1.36 -15.33
C PRO A 180 25.86 0.71 -15.29
N TYR A 181 25.06 1.05 -14.29
CA TYR A 181 23.67 0.58 -14.22
C TYR A 181 22.83 1.12 -15.39
N LEU A 182 22.91 2.43 -15.66
CA LEU A 182 22.16 3.06 -16.76
C LEU A 182 22.55 2.49 -18.12
N GLU A 183 23.84 2.21 -18.33
CA GLU A 183 24.32 1.53 -19.58
C GLU A 183 23.65 0.16 -19.77
N VAL A 184 23.53 -0.64 -18.71
CA VAL A 184 22.85 -1.93 -18.76
C VAL A 184 21.35 -1.75 -18.97
N LEU A 185 20.74 -0.82 -18.25
CA LEU A 185 19.31 -0.50 -18.36
C LEU A 185 18.95 -0.05 -19.78
N HIS A 186 19.79 0.77 -20.44
CA HIS A 186 19.58 1.16 -21.84
C HIS A 186 19.57 -0.05 -22.79
N ARG A 187 20.41 -1.04 -22.57
CA ARG A 187 20.38 -2.29 -23.36
C ARG A 187 19.12 -3.10 -23.09
N GLU A 188 18.72 -3.23 -21.81
CA GLU A 188 17.50 -3.94 -21.43
C GLU A 188 16.24 -3.25 -22.01
N ILE A 189 16.18 -1.92 -22.03
CA ILE A 189 15.10 -1.15 -22.66
C ILE A 189 15.01 -1.50 -24.16
N THR A 190 16.14 -1.54 -24.89
CA THR A 190 16.17 -1.88 -26.31
C THR A 190 15.64 -3.29 -26.55
N ASP A 191 16.05 -4.26 -25.75
CA ASP A 191 15.61 -5.64 -25.89
C ASP A 191 14.13 -5.81 -25.52
N ALA A 192 13.67 -5.16 -24.45
CA ALA A 192 12.26 -5.16 -24.05
C ALA A 192 11.37 -4.50 -25.12
N ALA A 193 11.81 -3.39 -25.72
CA ALA A 193 11.07 -2.72 -26.79
C ALA A 193 10.88 -3.62 -28.00
N ARG A 194 11.93 -4.36 -28.39
CA ARG A 194 11.84 -5.36 -29.49
C ARG A 194 10.79 -6.43 -29.14
N MET A 195 10.82 -6.98 -27.93
CA MET A 195 9.83 -7.98 -27.50
C MET A 195 8.40 -7.44 -27.54
N VAL A 196 8.17 -6.22 -27.05
CA VAL A 196 6.85 -5.57 -27.10
C VAL A 196 6.37 -5.42 -28.55
N GLN A 197 7.23 -4.98 -29.43
CA GLN A 197 6.91 -4.82 -30.85
C GLN A 197 6.62 -6.18 -31.55
N GLU A 198 7.45 -7.19 -31.32
CA GLU A 198 7.29 -8.52 -31.93
C GLU A 198 6.02 -9.24 -31.44
N THR A 199 5.59 -8.97 -30.23
CA THR A 199 4.40 -9.59 -29.63
C THR A 199 3.12 -8.78 -29.84
N GLY A 200 3.21 -7.57 -30.39
CA GLY A 200 2.05 -6.70 -30.64
C GLY A 200 1.38 -6.19 -29.36
N LEU A 201 2.15 -6.09 -28.26
CA LEU A 201 1.66 -5.58 -26.99
C LEU A 201 1.62 -4.06 -26.96
N HIS A 202 0.71 -3.49 -26.15
CA HIS A 202 0.54 -2.04 -25.98
C HIS A 202 0.82 -1.62 -24.54
N ILE A 203 1.61 -0.57 -24.35
CA ILE A 203 1.87 -0.04 -23.02
C ILE A 203 0.71 0.82 -22.58
N LYS A 204 -0.10 0.30 -21.65
CA LYS A 204 -1.26 1.00 -21.08
C LYS A 204 -0.89 1.88 -19.90
N SER A 205 0.15 1.54 -19.16
CA SER A 205 0.70 2.36 -18.09
C SER A 205 2.20 2.22 -18.01
N PHE A 206 2.86 3.33 -17.65
CA PHE A 206 4.29 3.38 -17.39
C PHE A 206 4.52 3.79 -15.92
N TYR A 207 5.40 3.11 -15.24
CA TYR A 207 5.77 3.43 -13.87
C TYR A 207 7.27 3.30 -13.65
N MET A 208 7.93 4.41 -13.26
CA MET A 208 9.33 4.40 -12.86
C MET A 208 9.42 4.59 -11.34
N GLY A 209 10.03 3.64 -10.67
CA GLY A 209 10.12 3.62 -9.20
C GLY A 209 11.32 2.83 -8.69
N GLY A 210 11.16 2.18 -7.53
CA GLY A 210 12.17 1.34 -6.90
C GLY A 210 12.85 1.99 -5.71
N GLY A 211 14.02 2.59 -5.90
CA GLY A 211 14.67 3.46 -4.92
C GLY A 211 14.08 4.86 -4.96
N THR A 212 14.71 5.73 -5.72
CA THR A 212 14.25 7.11 -5.94
C THR A 212 14.71 7.55 -7.34
N PRO A 213 13.87 7.51 -8.36
CA PRO A 213 14.24 7.90 -9.73
C PRO A 213 14.88 9.28 -9.82
N THR A 214 14.37 10.26 -9.07
CA THR A 214 14.90 11.63 -9.02
C THR A 214 16.28 11.76 -8.34
N THR A 215 16.90 10.65 -7.92
CA THR A 215 18.32 10.60 -7.53
C THR A 215 19.25 10.74 -8.74
N LEU A 216 18.77 10.39 -9.93
CA LEU A 216 19.49 10.62 -11.18
C LEU A 216 19.73 12.13 -11.40
N SER A 217 20.84 12.49 -12.06
CA SER A 217 21.03 13.87 -12.50
C SER A 217 20.02 14.25 -13.59
N THR A 218 19.88 15.56 -13.86
CA THR A 218 19.01 16.08 -14.93
C THR A 218 19.38 15.47 -16.27
N GLU A 219 20.67 15.38 -16.62
CA GLU A 219 21.17 14.83 -17.87
C GLU A 219 20.96 13.31 -17.95
N GLN A 220 21.14 12.60 -16.83
CA GLN A 220 20.89 11.15 -16.77
C GLN A 220 19.40 10.85 -16.99
N MET A 221 18.53 11.62 -16.39
CA MET A 221 17.10 11.50 -16.51
C MET A 221 16.62 11.81 -17.94
N ASP A 222 17.09 12.93 -18.51
CA ASP A 222 16.78 13.33 -19.89
C ASP A 222 17.19 12.25 -20.89
N ARG A 223 18.43 11.73 -20.77
CA ARG A 223 18.96 10.65 -21.64
C ARG A 223 18.13 9.39 -21.51
N LEU A 224 17.75 8.98 -20.29
CA LEU A 224 16.95 7.79 -20.05
C LEU A 224 15.55 7.94 -20.63
N LEU A 225 14.87 9.05 -20.37
CA LEU A 225 13.51 9.31 -20.86
C LEU A 225 13.49 9.48 -22.38
N THR A 226 14.50 10.14 -22.98
CA THR A 226 14.66 10.20 -24.44
C THR A 226 14.72 8.78 -25.04
N HIS A 227 15.50 7.88 -24.45
CA HIS A 227 15.59 6.52 -24.94
C HIS A 227 14.29 5.75 -24.78
N LEU A 228 13.62 5.86 -23.65
CA LEU A 228 12.31 5.23 -23.39
C LEU A 228 11.26 5.68 -24.41
N ASN A 229 11.13 7.02 -24.61
CA ASN A 229 10.14 7.58 -25.53
C ASN A 229 10.43 7.24 -27.02
N ARG A 230 11.69 6.98 -27.36
CA ARG A 230 12.05 6.49 -28.72
C ARG A 230 11.85 5.00 -28.90
N SER A 231 11.97 4.24 -27.82
CA SER A 231 11.90 2.78 -27.84
C SER A 231 10.48 2.24 -27.78
N PHE A 232 9.60 2.94 -27.08
CA PHE A 232 8.22 2.52 -26.86
C PHE A 232 7.23 3.56 -27.40
N ASP A 233 6.12 3.08 -27.94
CA ASP A 233 4.95 3.94 -28.19
C ASP A 233 4.18 4.14 -26.88
N LEU A 234 4.34 5.31 -26.29
CA LEU A 234 3.66 5.72 -25.04
C LEU A 234 2.45 6.63 -25.32
N SER A 235 2.08 6.87 -26.57
CA SER A 235 0.97 7.76 -26.94
C SER A 235 -0.39 7.28 -26.44
N GLY A 236 -0.56 5.95 -26.26
CA GLY A 236 -1.74 5.30 -25.70
C GLY A 236 -1.69 5.08 -24.19
N CYS A 237 -0.65 5.57 -23.52
CA CYS A 237 -0.45 5.38 -22.10
C CYS A 237 -1.49 6.16 -21.29
N ALA A 238 -2.21 5.47 -20.43
CA ALA A 238 -3.24 6.09 -19.58
C ALA A 238 -2.65 6.78 -18.33
N GLU A 239 -1.43 6.40 -17.94
CA GLU A 239 -0.67 7.00 -16.83
C GLU A 239 0.83 6.83 -17.09
N TYR A 240 1.56 7.92 -17.14
CA TYR A 240 3.03 7.96 -17.21
C TYR A 240 3.57 8.51 -15.89
N CYS A 241 3.80 7.62 -14.93
CA CYS A 241 4.13 7.97 -13.55
C CYS A 241 5.62 7.77 -13.24
N ILE A 242 6.24 8.77 -12.61
CA ILE A 242 7.60 8.68 -12.08
C ILE A 242 7.61 9.04 -10.59
N GLU A 243 8.21 8.18 -9.76
CA GLU A 243 8.38 8.48 -8.34
C GLU A 243 9.41 9.57 -8.10
N ALA A 244 8.97 10.67 -7.52
CA ALA A 244 9.80 11.73 -6.94
C ALA A 244 9.74 11.65 -5.41
N GLY A 245 9.92 10.43 -4.90
CA GLY A 245 9.61 10.05 -3.52
C GLY A 245 10.50 10.70 -2.44
N ARG A 246 11.44 11.54 -2.82
CA ARG A 246 12.35 12.26 -1.92
C ARG A 246 12.31 13.74 -2.24
N PRO A 247 11.67 14.58 -1.41
CA PRO A 247 11.59 16.03 -1.61
C PRO A 247 12.96 16.69 -1.84
N ASP A 248 13.99 16.18 -1.18
CA ASP A 248 15.38 16.65 -1.29
C ASP A 248 16.07 16.31 -2.64
N THR A 249 15.39 15.60 -3.54
CA THR A 249 15.89 15.29 -4.89
C THR A 249 15.10 15.98 -6.00
N ILE A 250 14.12 16.80 -5.65
CA ILE A 250 13.23 17.51 -6.58
C ILE A 250 13.77 18.92 -6.78
N ASP A 251 14.00 19.30 -8.02
CA ASP A 251 14.34 20.63 -8.44
C ASP A 251 13.60 21.01 -9.74
N ARG A 252 13.63 22.30 -10.09
CA ARG A 252 12.91 22.84 -11.25
C ARG A 252 13.40 22.23 -12.57
N GLU A 253 14.70 22.00 -12.69
CA GLU A 253 15.29 21.48 -13.93
C GLU A 253 14.83 20.04 -14.20
N LYS A 254 14.84 19.19 -13.17
CA LYS A 254 14.32 17.82 -13.28
C LYS A 254 12.83 17.77 -13.57
N LEU A 255 12.04 18.62 -12.88
CA LEU A 255 10.61 18.71 -13.15
C LEU A 255 10.33 19.13 -14.60
N GLN A 256 11.12 20.08 -15.14
CA GLN A 256 11.00 20.48 -16.54
C GLN A 256 11.32 19.31 -17.48
N VAL A 257 12.38 18.56 -17.23
CA VAL A 257 12.71 17.36 -18.01
C VAL A 257 11.56 16.35 -17.97
N LEU A 258 10.98 16.08 -16.80
CA LEU A 258 9.83 15.17 -16.71
C LEU A 258 8.66 15.65 -17.56
N LEU A 259 8.33 16.93 -17.48
CA LEU A 259 7.26 17.55 -18.24
C LEU A 259 7.50 17.49 -19.76
N ASP A 260 8.72 17.82 -20.20
CA ASP A 260 9.14 17.81 -21.61
C ASP A 260 9.05 16.40 -22.23
N HIS A 261 9.20 15.37 -21.41
CA HIS A 261 9.08 13.96 -21.83
C HIS A 261 7.66 13.39 -21.70
N GLY A 262 6.66 14.22 -21.33
CA GLY A 262 5.25 13.81 -21.26
C GLY A 262 4.87 13.04 -20.01
N VAL A 263 5.67 13.13 -18.95
CA VAL A 263 5.30 12.55 -17.63
C VAL A 263 4.10 13.32 -17.10
N ASP A 264 3.01 12.62 -16.83
CA ASP A 264 1.73 13.21 -16.41
C ASP A 264 1.49 13.10 -14.90
N ARG A 265 2.30 12.29 -14.21
CA ARG A 265 2.17 12.09 -12.77
C ARG A 265 3.52 11.89 -12.09
N ILE A 266 3.70 12.58 -10.97
CA ILE A 266 4.78 12.30 -10.03
C ILE A 266 4.24 12.05 -8.63
N SER A 267 5.03 11.41 -7.76
CA SER A 267 4.69 11.24 -6.36
C SER A 267 5.71 11.96 -5.47
N VAL A 268 5.24 12.88 -4.62
CA VAL A 268 6.05 13.52 -3.57
C VAL A 268 5.68 12.89 -2.24
N ASN A 269 6.62 12.16 -1.61
CA ASN A 269 6.32 11.35 -0.44
C ASN A 269 6.84 12.01 0.85
N PRO A 270 5.96 12.59 1.70
CA PRO A 270 6.37 13.22 2.95
C PRO A 270 6.91 12.21 3.97
N GLN A 271 6.37 10.99 4.02
CA GLN A 271 6.53 9.95 5.04
C GLN A 271 6.04 10.40 6.43
N SER A 272 6.38 11.61 6.87
CA SER A 272 5.90 12.30 8.05
C SER A 272 6.00 13.80 7.84
N LEU A 273 5.22 14.58 8.57
CA LEU A 273 5.36 16.03 8.70
C LEU A 273 5.98 16.44 10.06
N GLU A 274 6.63 15.49 10.72
CA GLU A 274 7.33 15.67 11.99
C GLU A 274 8.84 15.44 11.77
N ASP A 275 9.64 16.48 11.86
CA ASP A 275 11.08 16.44 11.55
C ASP A 275 11.86 15.44 12.41
N HIS A 276 11.48 15.27 13.68
CA HIS A 276 12.10 14.27 14.56
C HIS A 276 11.83 12.84 14.10
N VAL A 277 10.64 12.57 13.54
CA VAL A 277 10.28 11.26 12.95
C VAL A 277 11.07 11.03 11.67
N LEU A 278 11.16 12.05 10.80
CA LEU A 278 11.95 11.97 9.55
C LEU A 278 13.41 11.63 9.85
N THR A 279 14.02 12.29 10.82
CA THR A 279 15.38 12.01 11.28
C THR A 279 15.51 10.57 11.79
N ALA A 280 14.57 10.12 12.65
CA ALA A 280 14.60 8.78 13.23
C ALA A 280 14.50 7.66 12.18
N ILE A 281 13.78 7.89 11.07
CA ILE A 281 13.64 6.91 9.97
C ILE A 281 14.72 7.06 8.88
N GLY A 282 15.71 7.92 9.06
CA GLY A 282 16.84 8.11 8.13
C GLY A 282 16.51 8.95 6.90
N ARG A 283 15.51 9.85 7.00
CA ARG A 283 15.21 10.88 6.00
C ARG A 283 15.94 12.17 6.33
N ARG A 284 16.48 12.85 5.30
CA ARG A 284 17.23 14.12 5.49
C ARG A 284 16.42 15.37 5.17
N HIS A 285 15.28 15.21 4.49
CA HIS A 285 14.40 16.35 4.23
C HIS A 285 13.58 16.71 5.47
N THR A 286 13.10 17.95 5.50
CA THR A 286 12.19 18.46 6.52
C THR A 286 10.73 18.43 6.03
N ALA A 287 9.79 18.60 6.95
CA ALA A 287 8.38 18.80 6.62
C ALA A 287 8.18 19.98 5.66
N GLN A 288 8.88 21.11 5.89
CA GLN A 288 8.81 22.28 5.03
C GLN A 288 9.29 21.98 3.61
N GLN A 289 10.41 21.27 3.45
CA GLN A 289 10.90 20.87 2.13
C GLN A 289 9.90 19.99 1.36
N THR A 290 9.11 19.21 2.04
CA THR A 290 8.01 18.46 1.40
C THR A 290 6.95 19.37 0.83
N VAL A 291 6.55 20.40 1.60
CA VAL A 291 5.56 21.40 1.17
C VAL A 291 6.12 22.23 -0.01
N ASP A 292 7.39 22.64 0.09
CA ASP A 292 8.05 23.41 -0.97
C ASP A 292 8.17 22.61 -2.27
N ALA A 293 8.56 21.32 -2.18
CA ALA A 293 8.62 20.41 -3.33
C ALA A 293 7.25 20.20 -3.98
N PHE A 294 6.19 20.08 -3.17
CA PHE A 294 4.82 19.99 -3.67
C PHE A 294 4.37 21.26 -4.43
N HIS A 295 4.70 22.42 -3.91
CA HIS A 295 4.38 23.70 -4.58
C HIS A 295 5.23 23.97 -5.82
N LEU A 296 6.45 23.41 -5.86
CA LEU A 296 7.32 23.53 -7.02
C LEU A 296 6.80 22.65 -8.19
N ALA A 297 6.26 21.46 -7.86
CA ALA A 297 5.70 20.51 -8.81
C ALA A 297 4.31 20.90 -9.33
#